data_a49b0dd966e8298ec1a17c18989133f1
#
_entry.id   a49b0dd966e8298ec1a17c18989133f1
#
_cell.length_a   1.000
_cell.length_b   1.000
_cell.length_c   1.000
_cell.angle_alpha   90.00
_cell.angle_beta   90.00
_cell.angle_gamma   90.00
#
_symmetry.space_group_name_H-M   'P 1'
#
loop_
_entity.id
_entity.type
_entity.pdbx_description
1 polymer ?
#
loop_
_entity_poly.entity_id
_entity_poly.type
_entity_poly.pdbx_seq_one_letter_code
_entity_poly.pdbx_strand_id
1 'polypeptide(L)'
;MFDQRETITESISTGELERRWKAVRERMKEEAIDVLLMQNNNEWTGGYVKWFTDIPAKNASPYTVIFPIDDEMTTIMHGGKQAGDFNAPDWSMRGVKRRLTAPYFPSLCYTSTFDGELAVDALKDWKKGKIGIVGKGVMPAVFYECVRNGLTEATIVDATDLVDEIKAIKSDEEIELIKRTAALQDEAMEYAKKAIRPGRKDSEIVADIIHKTVDLGAEDGSVMGSSGPLGTPVGLRRRHFQNRMVREGDQFTLMIEVNGPGGMYVEIGRTFFLGDVPPELEDAHETAKEAQRVTLKLLKPGADPGEMWRANNQFLAGKGFLPETRIYAHGQGYDLVERPGIREEERMKVKERMNITVHPTAATNKVWVWVCDNYLITDSGVSPCLHKTPQEVFPL
;
A
#
# COMPACT_ATOMS: atom_id res chain seq x y z
N MET A 1 -20.99 23.37 5.04
CA MET A 1 -20.82 22.33 4.00
C MET A 1 -19.38 22.47 3.52
N PHE A 2 -18.51 21.46 3.75
CA PHE A 2 -17.15 21.51 3.25
C PHE A 2 -17.19 21.46 1.73
N ASP A 3 -16.60 22.44 1.05
CA ASP A 3 -16.38 22.37 -0.39
C ASP A 3 -15.28 21.31 -0.64
N GLN A 4 -15.56 20.31 -1.47
CA GLN A 4 -14.59 19.28 -1.84
C GLN A 4 -13.30 19.87 -2.43
N ARG A 5 -13.37 21.05 -3.03
CA ARG A 5 -12.22 21.79 -3.58
C ARG A 5 -11.28 22.35 -2.51
N GLU A 6 -11.68 22.35 -1.24
CA GLU A 6 -10.87 22.80 -0.10
C GLU A 6 -10.20 21.64 0.64
N THR A 7 -10.27 20.41 0.10
CA THR A 7 -9.62 19.23 0.67
C THR A 7 -8.42 18.81 -0.19
N ILE A 8 -7.40 18.25 0.45
CA ILE A 8 -6.25 17.66 -0.26
C ILE A 8 -6.68 16.38 -0.98
N THR A 9 -7.53 15.57 -0.34
CA THR A 9 -8.02 14.30 -0.86
C THR A 9 -8.85 14.50 -2.11
N GLU A 10 -8.51 13.80 -3.18
CA GLU A 10 -9.32 13.70 -4.39
C GLU A 10 -10.22 12.47 -4.31
N SER A 11 -11.53 12.70 -4.36
CA SER A 11 -12.51 11.62 -4.33
C SER A 11 -12.61 10.94 -5.69
N ILE A 12 -12.68 9.61 -5.69
CA ILE A 12 -13.01 8.86 -6.90
C ILE A 12 -14.48 9.07 -7.28
N SER A 13 -14.82 8.77 -8.53
CA SER A 13 -16.18 8.92 -9.01
C SER A 13 -17.16 7.95 -8.33
N THR A 14 -18.42 8.36 -8.24
CA THR A 14 -19.49 7.48 -7.76
C THR A 14 -19.65 6.26 -8.66
N GLY A 15 -19.48 6.43 -9.99
CA GLY A 15 -19.53 5.33 -10.94
C GLY A 15 -18.47 4.26 -10.70
N GLU A 16 -17.27 4.66 -10.28
CA GLU A 16 -16.22 3.71 -9.91
C GLU A 16 -16.57 2.94 -8.62
N LEU A 17 -17.12 3.60 -7.61
CA LEU A 17 -17.60 2.90 -6.41
C LEU A 17 -18.71 1.90 -6.73
N GLU A 18 -19.68 2.28 -7.55
CA GLU A 18 -20.77 1.40 -7.98
C GLU A 18 -20.25 0.20 -8.78
N ARG A 19 -19.25 0.39 -9.64
CA ARG A 19 -18.56 -0.69 -10.35
C ARG A 19 -17.96 -1.70 -9.38
N ARG A 20 -17.26 -1.22 -8.35
CA ARG A 20 -16.64 -2.05 -7.30
C ARG A 20 -17.70 -2.82 -6.53
N TRP A 21 -18.72 -2.15 -6.03
CA TRP A 21 -19.80 -2.78 -5.26
C TRP A 21 -20.54 -3.83 -6.08
N LYS A 22 -20.80 -3.57 -7.35
CA LYS A 22 -21.42 -4.53 -8.27
C LYS A 22 -20.55 -5.79 -8.39
N ALA A 23 -19.27 -5.65 -8.70
CA ALA A 23 -18.36 -6.78 -8.85
C ALA A 23 -18.26 -7.63 -7.57
N VAL A 24 -18.20 -6.99 -6.40
CA VAL A 24 -18.17 -7.69 -5.10
C VAL A 24 -19.50 -8.44 -4.87
N ARG A 25 -20.64 -7.81 -5.11
CA ARG A 25 -21.96 -8.46 -4.93
C ARG A 25 -22.16 -9.64 -5.86
N GLU A 26 -21.63 -9.60 -7.08
CA GLU A 26 -21.65 -10.75 -8.00
C GLU A 26 -20.88 -11.94 -7.40
N ARG A 27 -19.67 -11.71 -6.89
CA ARG A 27 -18.88 -12.74 -6.21
C ARG A 27 -19.51 -13.23 -4.90
N MET A 28 -20.11 -12.34 -4.11
CA MET A 28 -20.85 -12.72 -2.90
C MET A 28 -21.99 -13.67 -3.21
N LYS A 29 -22.72 -13.46 -4.34
CA LYS A 29 -23.79 -14.37 -4.79
C LYS A 29 -23.25 -15.75 -5.15
N GLU A 30 -22.12 -15.82 -5.87
CA GLU A 30 -21.47 -17.08 -6.24
C GLU A 30 -21.04 -17.88 -5.01
N GLU A 31 -20.59 -17.21 -3.97
CA GLU A 31 -20.10 -17.83 -2.72
C GLU A 31 -21.18 -17.94 -1.63
N ALA A 32 -22.41 -17.51 -1.94
CA ALA A 32 -23.55 -17.47 -1.00
C ALA A 32 -23.21 -16.72 0.30
N ILE A 33 -22.53 -15.57 0.20
CA ILE A 33 -22.22 -14.67 1.31
C ILE A 33 -23.30 -13.59 1.38
N ASP A 34 -23.93 -13.40 2.55
CA ASP A 34 -25.03 -12.46 2.73
C ASP A 34 -24.53 -11.03 3.03
N VAL A 35 -23.41 -10.93 3.76
CA VAL A 35 -22.85 -9.64 4.18
C VAL A 35 -21.34 -9.76 4.38
N LEU A 36 -20.61 -8.72 3.99
CA LEU A 36 -19.18 -8.59 4.31
C LEU A 36 -18.99 -7.68 5.52
N LEU A 37 -17.98 -7.99 6.32
CA LEU A 37 -17.52 -7.19 7.45
C LEU A 37 -16.04 -6.95 7.33
N MET A 38 -15.63 -5.69 7.41
CA MET A 38 -14.22 -5.28 7.43
C MET A 38 -13.99 -4.17 8.45
N GLN A 39 -12.80 -4.13 9.03
CA GLN A 39 -12.36 -3.05 9.90
C GLN A 39 -10.88 -2.79 9.68
N ASN A 40 -10.50 -1.54 9.51
CA ASN A 40 -9.11 -1.11 9.43
C ASN A 40 -8.85 0.08 10.36
N ASN A 41 -7.62 0.13 10.89
CA ASN A 41 -7.15 1.19 11.79
C ASN A 41 -5.73 1.65 11.46
N ASN A 42 -5.28 1.41 10.23
CA ASN A 42 -3.94 1.74 9.75
C ASN A 42 -4.04 2.39 8.37
N GLU A 43 -3.40 3.54 8.19
CA GLU A 43 -3.44 4.32 6.95
C GLU A 43 -2.69 3.62 5.81
N TRP A 44 -1.67 2.82 6.14
CA TRP A 44 -0.82 2.16 5.14
C TRP A 44 -1.33 0.81 4.67
N THR A 45 -2.13 0.15 5.49
CA THR A 45 -2.75 -1.15 5.21
C THR A 45 -4.25 -1.15 5.50
N GLY A 46 -4.89 0.01 5.33
CA GLY A 46 -6.31 0.24 5.55
C GLY A 46 -7.15 0.23 4.28
N GLY A 47 -6.59 -0.26 3.19
CA GLY A 47 -7.13 -0.12 1.86
C GLY A 47 -8.52 -0.72 1.63
N TYR A 48 -8.92 -1.75 2.38
CA TYR A 48 -10.27 -2.32 2.21
C TYR A 48 -11.36 -1.29 2.49
N VAL A 49 -11.33 -0.61 3.63
CA VAL A 49 -12.39 0.36 3.96
C VAL A 49 -12.40 1.54 2.99
N LYS A 50 -11.22 2.04 2.58
CA LYS A 50 -11.11 3.11 1.57
C LYS A 50 -11.66 2.64 0.22
N TRP A 51 -11.35 1.42 -0.20
CA TRP A 51 -11.80 0.88 -1.48
C TRP A 51 -13.33 0.78 -1.59
N PHE A 52 -14.03 0.50 -0.46
CA PHE A 52 -15.48 0.45 -0.42
C PHE A 52 -16.15 1.83 -0.25
N THR A 53 -15.52 2.77 0.46
CA THR A 53 -16.18 4.00 0.92
C THR A 53 -15.52 5.28 0.43
N ASP A 54 -14.32 5.20 -0.17
CA ASP A 54 -13.44 6.33 -0.47
C ASP A 54 -12.96 7.11 0.78
N ILE A 55 -13.24 6.60 1.97
CA ILE A 55 -12.79 7.19 3.23
C ILE A 55 -11.57 6.42 3.73
N PRO A 56 -10.41 7.08 3.90
CA PRO A 56 -9.21 6.42 4.39
C PRO A 56 -9.39 5.93 5.82
N ALA A 57 -8.83 4.76 6.12
CA ALA A 57 -8.58 4.35 7.50
C ALA A 57 -7.61 5.34 8.14
N LYS A 58 -7.69 5.49 9.47
CA LYS A 58 -6.79 6.37 10.24
C LYS A 58 -6.12 5.57 11.35
N ASN A 59 -4.86 5.88 11.59
CA ASN A 59 -4.12 5.28 12.69
C ASN A 59 -4.84 5.52 14.03
N ALA A 60 -4.97 4.47 14.82
CA ALA A 60 -5.65 4.46 16.12
C ALA A 60 -7.16 4.79 16.11
N SER A 61 -7.77 5.03 14.94
CA SER A 61 -9.21 5.31 14.83
C SER A 61 -9.85 4.29 13.89
N PRO A 62 -10.15 3.07 14.35
CA PRO A 62 -10.73 2.04 13.51
C PRO A 62 -11.98 2.49 12.77
N TYR A 63 -12.08 2.10 11.53
CA TYR A 63 -13.23 2.32 10.67
C TYR A 63 -13.78 0.97 10.22
N THR A 64 -15.06 0.72 10.50
CA THR A 64 -15.74 -0.53 10.18
C THR A 64 -16.73 -0.30 9.04
N VAL A 65 -16.77 -1.24 8.10
CA VAL A 65 -17.75 -1.29 7.02
C VAL A 65 -18.49 -2.62 7.09
N ILE A 66 -19.80 -2.55 7.08
CA ILE A 66 -20.73 -3.67 6.93
C ILE A 66 -21.38 -3.50 5.57
N PHE A 67 -21.10 -4.42 4.63
CA PHE A 67 -21.52 -4.34 3.24
C PHE A 67 -22.47 -5.49 2.90
N PRO A 68 -23.82 -5.26 2.89
CA PRO A 68 -24.79 -6.26 2.52
C PRO A 68 -24.81 -6.55 1.01
N ILE A 69 -25.24 -7.76 0.66
CA ILE A 69 -25.34 -8.19 -0.74
C ILE A 69 -26.39 -7.40 -1.53
N ASP A 70 -27.42 -6.93 -0.88
CA ASP A 70 -28.64 -6.33 -1.50
C ASP A 70 -29.07 -4.98 -0.91
N ASP A 71 -28.27 -4.39 -0.01
CA ASP A 71 -28.59 -3.11 0.63
C ASP A 71 -27.36 -2.19 0.67
N GLU A 72 -27.55 -0.95 1.09
CA GLU A 72 -26.49 0.02 1.35
C GLU A 72 -25.70 -0.32 2.63
N MET A 73 -24.49 0.22 2.71
CA MET A 73 -23.57 -0.05 3.81
C MET A 73 -24.02 0.55 5.15
N THR A 74 -23.62 -0.11 6.22
CA THR A 74 -23.52 0.51 7.55
C THR A 74 -22.06 0.73 7.89
N THR A 75 -21.70 1.90 8.41
CA THR A 75 -20.33 2.21 8.85
C THR A 75 -20.29 2.50 10.33
N ILE A 76 -19.17 2.14 11.00
CA ILE A 76 -18.93 2.45 12.40
C ILE A 76 -17.57 3.12 12.50
N MET A 77 -17.51 4.27 13.16
CA MET A 77 -16.29 5.04 13.31
C MET A 77 -16.14 5.61 14.72
N HIS A 78 -14.91 6.03 15.05
CA HIS A 78 -14.67 6.72 16.30
C HIS A 78 -15.44 8.04 16.36
N GLY A 79 -16.09 8.32 17.47
CA GLY A 79 -16.80 9.59 17.71
C GLY A 79 -17.83 9.50 18.82
N GLY A 80 -18.31 10.64 19.26
CA GLY A 80 -19.44 10.74 20.20
C GLY A 80 -20.77 10.41 19.51
N LYS A 81 -21.77 9.98 20.27
CA LYS A 81 -23.10 9.58 19.80
C LYS A 81 -23.83 10.63 18.91
N GLN A 82 -23.35 11.87 18.92
CA GLN A 82 -23.96 12.98 18.16
C GLN A 82 -23.07 13.47 17.00
N ALA A 83 -21.86 12.95 16.84
CA ALA A 83 -20.91 13.42 15.84
C ALA A 83 -21.15 12.82 14.44
N GLY A 84 -21.97 11.78 14.33
CA GLY A 84 -22.05 10.97 13.11
C GLY A 84 -22.66 11.65 11.91
N ASP A 85 -23.65 12.53 12.10
CA ASP A 85 -24.49 12.93 10.97
C ASP A 85 -24.47 14.43 10.65
N PHE A 86 -23.93 15.27 11.52
CA PHE A 86 -24.17 16.70 11.46
C PHE A 86 -23.41 17.49 10.42
N ASN A 87 -22.41 16.96 9.71
CA ASN A 87 -21.72 17.67 8.62
C ASN A 87 -20.82 16.75 7.79
N ALA A 88 -21.21 15.50 7.61
CA ALA A 88 -20.49 14.64 6.68
C ALA A 88 -20.69 15.19 5.26
N PRO A 89 -19.64 15.46 4.50
CA PRO A 89 -19.80 15.85 3.11
C PRO A 89 -20.44 14.71 2.31
N ASP A 90 -21.26 15.03 1.32
CA ASP A 90 -22.03 14.06 0.53
C ASP A 90 -21.15 12.94 -0.06
N TRP A 91 -19.92 13.29 -0.48
CA TRP A 91 -18.98 12.32 -1.01
C TRP A 91 -18.58 11.23 -0.01
N SER A 92 -18.66 11.50 1.31
CA SER A 92 -18.31 10.53 2.37
C SER A 92 -19.47 9.61 2.76
N MET A 93 -20.65 9.82 2.17
CA MET A 93 -21.87 9.05 2.46
C MET A 93 -22.37 8.23 1.28
N ARG A 94 -21.60 8.16 0.20
CA ARG A 94 -21.99 7.40 -0.99
C ARG A 94 -22.19 5.91 -0.66
N GLY A 95 -23.37 5.38 -0.94
CA GLY A 95 -23.74 4.00 -0.64
C GLY A 95 -23.81 3.66 0.85
N VAL A 96 -23.85 4.65 1.74
CA VAL A 96 -23.94 4.49 3.19
C VAL A 96 -25.32 4.88 3.70
N LYS A 97 -26.09 3.89 4.11
CA LYS A 97 -27.44 4.04 4.68
C LYS A 97 -27.39 4.50 6.15
N ARG A 98 -26.41 3.98 6.90
CA ARG A 98 -26.34 4.22 8.35
C ARG A 98 -24.89 4.43 8.79
N ARG A 99 -24.65 5.53 9.48
CA ARG A 99 -23.37 5.80 10.15
C ARG A 99 -23.55 5.70 11.65
N LEU A 100 -22.77 4.83 12.28
CA LEU A 100 -22.72 4.65 13.73
C LEU A 100 -21.40 5.21 14.27
N THR A 101 -21.42 5.68 15.51
CA THR A 101 -20.22 6.17 16.19
C THR A 101 -20.08 5.56 17.58
N ALA A 102 -18.85 5.26 17.96
CA ALA A 102 -18.50 4.81 19.29
C ALA A 102 -17.29 5.58 19.82
N PRO A 103 -17.30 5.99 21.11
CA PRO A 103 -16.17 6.67 21.73
C PRO A 103 -15.13 5.65 22.17
N TYR A 104 -14.50 4.94 21.23
CA TYR A 104 -13.57 3.87 21.54
C TYR A 104 -12.16 4.14 21.03
N PHE A 105 -11.19 3.64 21.79
CA PHE A 105 -9.79 3.58 21.38
C PHE A 105 -9.25 2.20 21.68
N PRO A 106 -8.53 1.55 20.74
CA PRO A 106 -7.96 0.22 20.95
C PRO A 106 -7.04 0.11 22.16
N SER A 107 -6.38 1.21 22.55
CA SER A 107 -5.49 1.28 23.71
C SER A 107 -6.21 1.37 25.05
N LEU A 108 -7.52 1.61 25.09
CA LEU A 108 -8.34 1.70 26.29
C LEU A 108 -9.19 0.44 26.42
N CYS A 109 -8.71 -0.57 27.15
CA CYS A 109 -9.31 -1.90 27.18
C CYS A 109 -10.81 -1.92 27.55
N TYR A 110 -11.29 -0.97 28.37
CA TYR A 110 -12.70 -0.86 28.73
C TYR A 110 -13.60 -0.31 27.60
N THR A 111 -13.01 0.19 26.51
CA THR A 111 -13.73 0.65 25.32
C THR A 111 -13.58 -0.30 24.13
N SER A 112 -12.76 -1.34 24.26
CA SER A 112 -12.28 -2.14 23.13
C SER A 112 -13.33 -3.01 22.43
N THR A 113 -14.55 -3.12 23.03
CA THR A 113 -15.68 -3.86 22.44
C THR A 113 -16.79 -2.95 21.91
N PHE A 114 -16.73 -1.64 22.13
CA PHE A 114 -17.85 -0.73 21.82
C PHE A 114 -18.24 -0.73 20.34
N ASP A 115 -17.28 -0.78 19.47
CA ASP A 115 -17.50 -0.89 18.02
C ASP A 115 -17.96 -2.30 17.63
N GLY A 116 -17.41 -3.33 18.26
CA GLY A 116 -17.83 -4.72 18.08
C GLY A 116 -19.28 -4.97 18.50
N GLU A 117 -19.72 -4.38 19.60
CA GLU A 117 -21.11 -4.44 20.07
C GLU A 117 -22.07 -3.77 19.08
N LEU A 118 -21.67 -2.60 18.52
CA LEU A 118 -22.42 -1.94 17.45
C LEU A 118 -22.46 -2.78 16.17
N ALA A 119 -21.36 -3.45 15.83
CA ALA A 119 -21.30 -4.33 14.67
C ALA A 119 -22.22 -5.55 14.85
N VAL A 120 -22.26 -6.17 16.04
CA VAL A 120 -23.18 -7.27 16.37
C VAL A 120 -24.63 -6.81 16.22
N ASP A 121 -25.00 -5.64 16.77
CA ASP A 121 -26.37 -5.10 16.64
C ASP A 121 -26.70 -4.83 15.15
N ALA A 122 -25.79 -4.26 14.39
CA ALA A 122 -25.98 -3.98 12.98
C ALA A 122 -26.09 -5.25 12.10
N LEU A 123 -25.48 -6.35 12.53
CA LEU A 123 -25.48 -7.64 11.83
C LEU A 123 -26.59 -8.60 12.28
N LYS A 124 -27.47 -8.19 13.20
CA LYS A 124 -28.51 -9.07 13.78
C LYS A 124 -29.46 -9.71 12.76
N ASP A 125 -29.70 -9.06 11.62
CA ASP A 125 -30.57 -9.60 10.57
C ASP A 125 -29.90 -10.78 9.84
N TRP A 126 -28.57 -10.88 9.90
CA TRP A 126 -27.77 -11.99 9.35
C TRP A 126 -27.26 -12.97 10.43
N LYS A 127 -27.86 -13.00 11.63
CA LYS A 127 -27.43 -13.87 12.73
C LYS A 127 -27.45 -15.38 12.42
N LYS A 128 -28.14 -15.80 11.36
CA LYS A 128 -28.15 -17.16 10.81
C LYS A 128 -27.60 -17.23 9.39
N GLY A 129 -27.12 -16.10 8.89
CA GLY A 129 -26.56 -15.98 7.55
C GLY A 129 -25.08 -16.31 7.49
N LYS A 130 -24.52 -16.12 6.30
CA LYS A 130 -23.08 -16.27 6.04
C LYS A 130 -22.41 -14.90 5.99
N ILE A 131 -21.53 -14.65 6.95
CA ILE A 131 -20.80 -13.39 7.10
C ILE A 131 -19.37 -13.60 6.62
N GLY A 132 -18.96 -12.83 5.58
CA GLY A 132 -17.60 -12.83 5.08
C GLY A 132 -16.74 -11.77 5.77
N ILE A 133 -15.65 -12.18 6.39
CA ILE A 133 -14.65 -11.27 6.98
C ILE A 133 -13.63 -10.89 5.91
N VAL A 134 -13.43 -9.60 5.70
CA VAL A 134 -12.44 -9.06 4.74
C VAL A 134 -11.28 -8.43 5.51
N GLY A 135 -10.04 -8.76 5.13
CA GLY A 135 -8.86 -8.24 5.79
C GLY A 135 -8.68 -8.75 7.22
N LYS A 136 -8.97 -10.03 7.46
CA LYS A 136 -8.87 -10.65 8.80
C LYS A 136 -7.49 -10.45 9.44
N GLY A 137 -6.41 -10.40 8.65
CA GLY A 137 -5.05 -10.19 9.14
C GLY A 137 -4.77 -8.80 9.72
N VAL A 138 -5.59 -7.80 9.40
CA VAL A 138 -5.46 -6.41 9.91
C VAL A 138 -6.60 -6.03 10.86
N MET A 139 -7.54 -6.94 11.09
CA MET A 139 -8.66 -6.74 12.00
C MET A 139 -8.23 -6.94 13.45
N PRO A 140 -8.54 -6.03 14.40
CA PRO A 140 -8.26 -6.23 15.82
C PRO A 140 -8.92 -7.51 16.36
N ALA A 141 -8.13 -8.33 17.09
CA ALA A 141 -8.62 -9.60 17.64
C ALA A 141 -9.84 -9.42 18.52
N VAL A 142 -9.86 -8.40 19.38
CA VAL A 142 -10.99 -8.12 20.30
C VAL A 142 -12.27 -7.82 19.52
N PHE A 143 -12.19 -7.04 18.43
CA PHE A 143 -13.33 -6.77 17.58
C PHE A 143 -13.86 -8.08 16.94
N TYR A 144 -12.97 -8.86 16.33
CA TYR A 144 -13.34 -10.15 15.73
C TYR A 144 -13.97 -11.11 16.72
N GLU A 145 -13.40 -11.24 17.92
CA GLU A 145 -13.94 -12.08 18.99
C GLU A 145 -15.31 -11.60 19.47
N CYS A 146 -15.51 -10.29 19.62
CA CYS A 146 -16.80 -9.71 19.98
C CYS A 146 -17.88 -10.10 18.95
N VAL A 147 -17.61 -9.92 17.67
CA VAL A 147 -18.55 -10.29 16.59
C VAL A 147 -18.82 -11.79 16.56
N ARG A 148 -17.78 -12.63 16.64
CA ARG A 148 -17.92 -14.09 16.63
C ARG A 148 -18.75 -14.61 17.81
N ASN A 149 -18.52 -14.04 18.99
CA ASN A 149 -19.23 -14.47 20.22
C ASN A 149 -20.67 -13.91 20.28
N GLY A 150 -20.92 -12.75 19.66
CA GLY A 150 -22.25 -12.16 19.59
C GLY A 150 -23.16 -12.77 18.53
N LEU A 151 -22.60 -13.44 17.52
CA LEU A 151 -23.32 -14.01 16.36
C LEU A 151 -23.07 -15.53 16.23
N THR A 152 -23.33 -16.26 17.30
CA THR A 152 -23.00 -17.70 17.42
C THR A 152 -23.77 -18.63 16.45
N GLU A 153 -24.89 -18.18 15.89
CA GLU A 153 -25.66 -18.92 14.89
C GLU A 153 -25.22 -18.62 13.44
N ALA A 154 -24.40 -17.57 13.22
CA ALA A 154 -23.92 -17.21 11.89
C ALA A 154 -22.76 -18.11 11.44
N THR A 155 -22.66 -18.32 10.13
CA THR A 155 -21.49 -18.93 9.51
C THR A 155 -20.50 -17.85 9.15
N ILE A 156 -19.37 -17.78 9.87
CA ILE A 156 -18.32 -16.76 9.59
C ILE A 156 -17.23 -17.41 8.74
N VAL A 157 -16.93 -16.79 7.59
CA VAL A 157 -15.92 -17.24 6.63
C VAL A 157 -14.91 -16.13 6.35
N ASP A 158 -13.72 -16.49 5.86
CA ASP A 158 -12.75 -15.52 5.35
C ASP A 158 -13.11 -15.20 3.88
N ALA A 159 -13.38 -13.94 3.59
CA ALA A 159 -13.70 -13.43 2.26
C ALA A 159 -12.62 -12.47 1.74
N THR A 160 -11.42 -12.51 2.32
CA THR A 160 -10.33 -11.63 1.94
C THR A 160 -9.92 -11.84 0.49
N ASP A 161 -9.72 -13.10 0.08
CA ASP A 161 -9.34 -13.44 -1.30
C ASP A 161 -10.36 -12.97 -2.34
N LEU A 162 -11.64 -13.04 -2.02
CA LEU A 162 -12.74 -12.56 -2.89
C LEU A 162 -12.54 -11.07 -3.24
N VAL A 163 -12.24 -10.25 -2.23
CA VAL A 163 -12.06 -8.80 -2.42
C VAL A 163 -10.71 -8.50 -3.07
N ASP A 164 -9.64 -9.17 -2.64
CA ASP A 164 -8.29 -8.99 -3.18
C ASP A 164 -8.24 -9.25 -4.69
N GLU A 165 -8.89 -10.30 -5.18
CA GLU A 165 -8.94 -10.63 -6.60
C GLU A 165 -9.61 -9.55 -7.46
N ILE A 166 -10.57 -8.81 -6.91
CA ILE A 166 -11.24 -7.71 -7.59
C ILE A 166 -10.41 -6.42 -7.46
N LYS A 167 -9.95 -6.12 -6.24
CA LYS A 167 -9.20 -4.90 -5.90
C LYS A 167 -7.85 -4.83 -6.62
N ALA A 168 -7.21 -5.97 -6.86
CA ALA A 168 -5.93 -6.04 -7.58
C ALA A 168 -6.04 -5.52 -9.03
N ILE A 169 -7.22 -5.61 -9.66
CA ILE A 169 -7.46 -5.17 -11.04
C ILE A 169 -7.87 -3.70 -11.06
N LYS A 170 -7.00 -2.84 -11.54
CA LYS A 170 -7.19 -1.39 -11.51
C LYS A 170 -8.13 -0.91 -12.63
N SER A 171 -9.04 0.01 -12.31
CA SER A 171 -9.85 0.74 -13.28
C SER A 171 -9.02 1.79 -14.03
N ASP A 172 -9.60 2.41 -15.06
CA ASP A 172 -8.95 3.51 -15.76
C ASP A 172 -8.72 4.71 -14.82
N GLU A 173 -9.69 5.01 -13.97
CA GLU A 173 -9.60 6.07 -12.98
C GLU A 173 -8.48 5.79 -11.95
N GLU A 174 -8.40 4.57 -11.42
CA GLU A 174 -7.32 4.17 -10.52
C GLU A 174 -5.94 4.23 -11.20
N ILE A 175 -5.84 3.83 -12.47
CA ILE A 175 -4.60 3.90 -13.26
C ILE A 175 -4.14 5.35 -13.43
N GLU A 176 -5.05 6.28 -13.67
CA GLU A 176 -4.68 7.70 -13.79
C GLU A 176 -4.19 8.28 -12.46
N LEU A 177 -4.79 7.91 -11.33
CA LEU A 177 -4.29 8.29 -10.01
C LEU A 177 -2.89 7.70 -9.72
N ILE A 178 -2.66 6.44 -10.09
CA ILE A 178 -1.35 5.77 -9.98
C ILE A 178 -0.29 6.53 -10.79
N LYS A 179 -0.58 6.91 -12.04
CA LYS A 179 0.35 7.68 -12.88
C LYS A 179 0.66 9.06 -12.30
N ARG A 180 -0.34 9.72 -11.73
CA ARG A 180 -0.15 11.03 -11.06
C ARG A 180 0.73 10.91 -9.83
N THR A 181 0.55 9.84 -9.04
CA THR A 181 1.41 9.57 -7.89
C THR A 181 2.86 9.28 -8.34
N ALA A 182 3.06 8.53 -9.42
CA ALA A 182 4.40 8.30 -9.97
C ALA A 182 5.08 9.62 -10.41
N ALA A 183 4.34 10.51 -11.05
CA ALA A 183 4.85 11.83 -11.44
C ALA A 183 5.21 12.70 -10.22
N LEU A 184 4.41 12.67 -9.16
CA LEU A 184 4.71 13.33 -7.88
C LEU A 184 6.02 12.82 -7.28
N GLN A 185 6.22 11.50 -7.30
CA GLN A 185 7.45 10.89 -6.77
C GLN A 185 8.68 11.22 -7.62
N ASP A 186 8.54 11.34 -8.94
CA ASP A 186 9.62 11.83 -9.81
C ASP A 186 10.06 13.25 -9.42
N GLU A 187 9.11 14.16 -9.14
CA GLU A 187 9.43 15.52 -8.67
C GLU A 187 10.10 15.52 -7.30
N ALA A 188 9.64 14.67 -6.38
CA ALA A 188 10.27 14.52 -5.08
C ALA A 188 11.69 13.95 -5.19
N MET A 189 11.95 13.05 -6.15
CA MET A 189 13.28 12.50 -6.42
C MET A 189 14.22 13.55 -7.00
N GLU A 190 13.74 14.43 -7.89
CA GLU A 190 14.52 15.58 -8.37
C GLU A 190 14.86 16.58 -7.24
N TYR A 191 13.97 16.76 -6.29
CA TYR A 191 14.26 17.53 -5.08
C TYR A 191 15.33 16.85 -4.22
N ALA A 192 15.26 15.51 -4.08
CA ALA A 192 16.22 14.74 -3.28
C ALA A 192 17.65 14.91 -3.78
N LYS A 193 17.89 14.96 -5.10
CA LYS A 193 19.20 15.24 -5.70
C LYS A 193 19.84 16.54 -5.21
N LYS A 194 19.03 17.53 -4.84
CA LYS A 194 19.50 18.82 -4.30
C LYS A 194 19.61 18.81 -2.78
N ALA A 195 18.79 18.01 -2.11
CA ALA A 195 18.75 17.96 -0.65
C ALA A 195 19.88 17.09 -0.08
N ILE A 196 20.27 16.03 -0.78
CA ILE A 196 21.33 15.10 -0.38
C ILE A 196 22.68 15.79 -0.65
N ARG A 197 23.41 16.15 0.43
CA ARG A 197 24.70 16.82 0.33
C ARG A 197 25.52 16.63 1.61
N PRO A 198 26.87 16.72 1.54
CA PRO A 198 27.72 16.67 2.71
C PRO A 198 27.38 17.75 3.74
N GLY A 199 27.61 17.43 5.01
CA GLY A 199 27.36 18.36 6.13
C GLY A 199 25.91 18.41 6.62
N ARG A 200 24.99 17.66 6.00
CA ARG A 200 23.62 17.47 6.51
C ARG A 200 23.49 16.10 7.19
N LYS A 201 22.55 15.98 8.11
CA LYS A 201 22.17 14.68 8.64
C LYS A 201 21.22 13.96 7.71
N ASP A 202 21.39 12.64 7.57
CA ASP A 202 20.48 11.82 6.77
C ASP A 202 19.01 11.92 7.25
N SER A 203 18.79 12.04 8.57
CA SER A 203 17.45 12.28 9.13
C SER A 203 16.83 13.64 8.73
N GLU A 204 17.64 14.69 8.56
CA GLU A 204 17.19 16.01 8.09
C GLU A 204 16.82 15.97 6.62
N ILE A 205 17.64 15.30 5.81
CA ILE A 205 17.40 15.11 4.37
C ILE A 205 16.06 14.37 4.16
N VAL A 206 15.86 13.26 4.86
CA VAL A 206 14.60 12.49 4.76
C VAL A 206 13.40 13.32 5.23
N ALA A 207 13.55 14.16 6.28
CA ALA A 207 12.48 15.05 6.73
C ALA A 207 12.07 16.08 5.66
N ASP A 208 13.06 16.66 4.96
CA ASP A 208 12.81 17.61 3.87
C ASP A 208 12.09 16.92 2.68
N ILE A 209 12.47 15.69 2.37
CA ILE A 209 11.80 14.91 1.29
C ILE A 209 10.36 14.58 1.68
N ILE A 210 10.10 14.20 2.94
CA ILE A 210 8.73 14.02 3.46
C ILE A 210 7.94 15.32 3.29
N HIS A 211 8.50 16.46 3.73
CA HIS A 211 7.84 17.74 3.55
C HIS A 211 7.53 18.02 2.06
N LYS A 212 8.50 17.74 1.18
CA LYS A 212 8.32 17.94 -0.27
C LYS A 212 7.22 17.05 -0.85
N THR A 213 7.11 15.78 -0.44
CA THR A 213 6.02 14.92 -0.91
C THR A 213 4.65 15.45 -0.48
N VAL A 214 4.52 15.94 0.75
CA VAL A 214 3.27 16.57 1.24
C VAL A 214 2.94 17.84 0.46
N ASP A 215 3.93 18.70 0.19
CA ASP A 215 3.80 19.92 -0.60
C ASP A 215 3.32 19.62 -2.04
N LEU A 216 3.72 18.49 -2.60
CA LEU A 216 3.28 18.01 -3.92
C LEU A 216 1.89 17.33 -3.90
N GLY A 217 1.28 17.16 -2.74
CA GLY A 217 -0.08 16.62 -2.59
C GLY A 217 -0.13 15.14 -2.20
N ALA A 218 0.94 14.55 -1.67
CA ALA A 218 0.86 13.23 -1.06
C ALA A 218 -0.05 13.27 0.18
N GLU A 219 -0.97 12.31 0.28
CA GLU A 219 -1.87 12.21 1.44
C GLU A 219 -1.18 11.55 2.63
N ASP A 220 -0.40 10.48 2.39
CA ASP A 220 0.36 9.73 3.40
C ASP A 220 1.46 8.86 2.75
N GLY A 221 2.24 8.19 3.57
CA GLY A 221 3.19 7.18 3.12
C GLY A 221 4.50 7.14 3.89
N SER A 222 5.46 6.43 3.33
CA SER A 222 6.76 6.19 3.93
C SER A 222 7.89 6.74 3.04
N VAL A 223 8.76 7.56 3.63
CA VAL A 223 10.04 7.92 3.02
C VAL A 223 11.14 7.35 3.91
N MET A 224 11.96 6.50 3.35
CA MET A 224 13.10 5.90 4.04
C MET A 224 14.39 6.17 3.27
N GLY A 225 15.45 6.44 4.00
CA GLY A 225 16.77 6.62 3.40
C GLY A 225 17.84 6.56 4.46
N SER A 226 19.05 6.25 4.07
CA SER A 226 20.21 6.31 4.97
C SER A 226 21.51 6.50 4.21
N SER A 227 22.52 6.99 4.90
CA SER A 227 23.86 7.17 4.36
C SER A 227 24.88 6.25 5.02
N GLY A 228 25.95 5.95 4.32
CA GLY A 228 27.08 5.19 4.85
C GLY A 228 28.27 5.22 3.93
N PRO A 229 29.50 4.95 4.48
CA PRO A 229 30.71 4.92 3.67
C PRO A 229 30.72 3.71 2.74
N LEU A 230 31.43 3.85 1.63
CA LEU A 230 31.72 2.74 0.72
C LEU A 230 32.28 1.53 1.49
N GLY A 231 31.91 0.31 1.05
CA GLY A 231 32.32 -0.94 1.71
C GLY A 231 31.45 -1.34 2.91
N THR A 232 30.36 -0.62 3.16
CA THR A 232 29.34 -0.99 4.15
C THR A 232 27.96 -1.06 3.47
N PRO A 233 27.12 -2.06 3.79
CA PRO A 233 25.76 -2.11 3.25
C PRO A 233 24.90 -0.94 3.75
N VAL A 234 24.38 -0.12 2.82
CA VAL A 234 23.53 1.04 3.13
C VAL A 234 22.10 0.74 2.73
N GLY A 235 21.38 0.04 3.62
CA GLY A 235 19.97 -0.30 3.40
C GLY A 235 19.01 0.83 3.84
N LEU A 236 17.73 0.58 3.66
CA LEU A 236 16.67 1.54 4.01
C LEU A 236 16.46 1.62 5.53
N ARG A 237 16.34 2.83 6.05
CA ARG A 237 16.04 3.08 7.46
C ARG A 237 15.02 4.19 7.60
N ARG A 238 14.12 4.03 8.56
CA ARG A 238 13.18 5.10 8.94
C ARG A 238 13.93 6.24 9.59
N ARG A 239 13.48 7.47 9.37
CA ARG A 239 14.11 8.71 9.81
C ARG A 239 14.55 8.72 11.28
N HIS A 240 13.74 8.22 12.20
CA HIS A 240 14.04 8.21 13.63
C HIS A 240 15.12 7.19 14.05
N PHE A 241 15.55 6.29 13.16
CA PHE A 241 16.68 5.39 13.40
C PHE A 241 18.00 5.90 12.81
N GLN A 242 18.05 7.16 12.38
CA GLN A 242 19.17 7.77 11.71
C GLN A 242 19.55 9.07 12.40
N ASN A 243 20.78 9.45 12.34
CA ASN A 243 21.28 10.78 12.74
C ASN A 243 22.73 10.96 12.27
N ARG A 244 23.12 10.27 11.20
CA ARG A 244 24.48 10.32 10.69
C ARG A 244 24.69 11.59 9.85
N MET A 245 25.83 12.23 10.00
CA MET A 245 26.29 13.30 9.12
C MET A 245 26.76 12.70 7.80
N VAL A 246 26.15 13.11 6.71
CA VAL A 246 26.55 12.73 5.34
C VAL A 246 27.88 13.38 4.98
N ARG A 247 28.76 12.62 4.31
CA ARG A 247 30.12 13.03 3.97
C ARG A 247 30.41 12.73 2.51
N GLU A 248 31.44 13.37 1.96
CA GLU A 248 32.03 12.98 0.68
C GLU A 248 32.43 11.50 0.71
N GLY A 249 32.20 10.79 -0.39
CA GLY A 249 32.45 9.36 -0.51
C GLY A 249 31.39 8.45 0.13
N ASP A 250 30.27 9.01 0.60
CA ASP A 250 29.16 8.23 1.10
C ASP A 250 28.21 7.78 -0.01
N GLN A 251 27.68 6.59 0.14
CA GLN A 251 26.43 6.16 -0.52
C GLN A 251 25.24 6.72 0.28
N PHE A 252 24.19 7.15 -0.43
CA PHE A 252 22.87 7.44 0.14
C PHE A 252 21.82 6.62 -0.59
N THR A 253 21.06 5.82 0.14
CA THR A 253 19.95 5.04 -0.40
C THR A 253 18.64 5.71 -0.02
N LEU A 254 17.73 5.87 -0.99
CA LEU A 254 16.44 6.53 -0.79
C LEU A 254 15.30 5.69 -1.36
N MET A 255 14.19 5.65 -0.62
CA MET A 255 12.88 5.16 -1.02
C MET A 255 11.85 6.25 -0.78
N ILE A 256 10.98 6.46 -1.75
CA ILE A 256 9.76 7.25 -1.61
C ILE A 256 8.60 6.33 -1.95
N GLU A 257 7.80 5.98 -0.96
CA GLU A 257 6.62 5.13 -1.08
C GLU A 257 5.44 5.86 -0.45
N VAL A 258 4.84 6.75 -1.23
CA VAL A 258 3.71 7.59 -0.80
C VAL A 258 2.54 7.41 -1.74
N ASN A 259 1.34 7.65 -1.22
CA ASN A 259 0.17 7.81 -2.07
C ASN A 259 0.05 9.27 -2.53
N GLY A 260 -0.52 9.47 -3.70
CA GLY A 260 -0.89 10.79 -4.19
C GLY A 260 -2.35 11.13 -3.91
N PRO A 261 -2.85 12.24 -4.50
CA PRO A 261 -4.26 12.58 -4.43
C PRO A 261 -5.14 11.41 -4.88
N GLY A 262 -6.15 11.08 -4.08
CA GLY A 262 -7.01 9.89 -4.28
C GLY A 262 -6.49 8.62 -3.60
N GLY A 263 -5.27 8.63 -3.02
CA GLY A 263 -4.78 7.61 -2.11
C GLY A 263 -4.14 6.39 -2.73
N MET A 264 -3.77 6.42 -4.02
CA MET A 264 -3.09 5.30 -4.69
C MET A 264 -1.59 5.33 -4.46
N TYR A 265 -1.03 4.25 -3.89
CA TYR A 265 0.39 4.08 -3.65
C TYR A 265 1.16 3.66 -4.90
N VAL A 266 2.36 4.21 -5.04
CA VAL A 266 3.47 3.72 -5.86
C VAL A 266 4.77 3.87 -5.08
N GLU A 267 5.86 3.29 -5.59
CA GLU A 267 7.15 3.26 -4.91
C GLU A 267 8.30 3.48 -5.88
N ILE A 268 9.17 4.44 -5.56
CA ILE A 268 10.42 4.66 -6.28
C ILE A 268 11.61 4.54 -5.33
N GLY A 269 12.66 3.87 -5.79
CA GLY A 269 13.92 3.75 -5.03
C GLY A 269 15.14 3.99 -5.88
N ARG A 270 16.07 4.82 -5.35
CA ARG A 270 17.32 5.17 -6.03
C ARG A 270 18.49 5.20 -5.06
N THR A 271 19.67 5.03 -5.65
CA THR A 271 20.96 5.14 -4.96
C THR A 271 21.69 6.39 -5.43
N PHE A 272 22.28 7.11 -4.50
CA PHE A 272 23.11 8.29 -4.76
C PHE A 272 24.52 8.03 -4.20
N PHE A 273 25.51 8.68 -4.78
CA PHE A 273 26.90 8.64 -4.28
C PHE A 273 27.48 10.06 -4.26
N LEU A 274 28.07 10.43 -3.13
CA LEU A 274 28.64 11.77 -2.94
C LEU A 274 30.06 11.79 -3.47
N GLY A 275 30.23 12.13 -4.73
CA GLY A 275 31.44 12.11 -5.53
C GLY A 275 31.32 11.23 -6.78
N ASP A 276 32.48 10.84 -7.36
CA ASP A 276 32.52 9.94 -8.51
C ASP A 276 32.08 8.53 -8.13
N VAL A 277 31.11 7.98 -8.84
CA VAL A 277 30.52 6.66 -8.54
C VAL A 277 31.58 5.57 -8.71
N PRO A 278 31.89 4.78 -7.66
CA PRO A 278 32.87 3.70 -7.78
C PRO A 278 32.37 2.55 -8.67
N PRO A 279 33.24 1.90 -9.47
CA PRO A 279 32.85 0.81 -10.35
C PRO A 279 32.13 -0.33 -9.62
N GLU A 280 32.53 -0.66 -8.39
CA GLU A 280 31.88 -1.73 -7.60
C GLU A 280 30.42 -1.40 -7.24
N LEU A 281 30.09 -0.12 -7.07
CA LEU A 281 28.72 0.33 -6.82
C LEU A 281 27.89 0.33 -8.11
N GLU A 282 28.48 0.73 -9.23
CA GLU A 282 27.85 0.63 -10.55
C GLU A 282 27.57 -0.82 -10.94
N ASP A 283 28.52 -1.75 -10.74
CA ASP A 283 28.35 -3.18 -11.04
C ASP A 283 27.24 -3.82 -10.20
N ALA A 284 27.17 -3.46 -8.91
CA ALA A 284 26.09 -3.92 -8.04
C ALA A 284 24.74 -3.36 -8.49
N HIS A 285 24.70 -2.08 -8.86
CA HIS A 285 23.47 -1.41 -9.35
C HIS A 285 22.99 -2.03 -10.68
N GLU A 286 23.91 -2.28 -11.62
CA GLU A 286 23.55 -2.96 -12.87
C GLU A 286 23.02 -4.37 -12.61
N THR A 287 23.58 -5.08 -11.62
CA THR A 287 23.06 -6.40 -11.22
C THR A 287 21.62 -6.28 -10.66
N ALA A 288 21.32 -5.27 -9.85
CA ALA A 288 19.94 -5.03 -9.37
C ALA A 288 18.97 -4.73 -10.53
N LYS A 289 19.40 -3.94 -11.52
CA LYS A 289 18.63 -3.69 -12.76
C LYS A 289 18.42 -4.95 -13.58
N GLU A 290 19.45 -5.79 -13.73
CA GLU A 290 19.31 -7.07 -14.42
C GLU A 290 18.34 -8.01 -13.70
N ALA A 291 18.38 -8.07 -12.36
CA ALA A 291 17.42 -8.82 -11.55
C ALA A 291 15.98 -8.32 -11.74
N GLN A 292 15.78 -6.98 -11.80
CA GLN A 292 14.48 -6.41 -12.14
C GLN A 292 14.03 -6.85 -13.54
N ARG A 293 14.92 -6.79 -14.55
CA ARG A 293 14.61 -7.24 -15.91
C ARG A 293 14.26 -8.73 -15.99
N VAL A 294 14.88 -9.59 -15.16
CA VAL A 294 14.52 -11.02 -15.05
C VAL A 294 13.08 -11.16 -14.61
N THR A 295 12.68 -10.41 -13.57
CA THR A 295 11.30 -10.42 -13.08
C THR A 295 10.32 -9.85 -14.11
N LEU A 296 10.63 -8.70 -14.73
CA LEU A 296 9.77 -8.05 -15.73
C LEU A 296 9.49 -8.93 -16.95
N LYS A 297 10.46 -9.74 -17.39
CA LYS A 297 10.26 -10.70 -18.49
C LYS A 297 9.25 -11.80 -18.19
N LEU A 298 9.08 -12.12 -16.92
CA LEU A 298 8.15 -13.15 -16.45
C LEU A 298 6.77 -12.55 -16.08
N LEU A 299 6.72 -11.25 -15.79
CA LEU A 299 5.48 -10.53 -15.42
C LEU A 299 4.56 -10.38 -16.63
N LYS A 300 3.55 -11.25 -16.68
CA LYS A 300 2.47 -11.25 -17.69
C LYS A 300 1.23 -11.93 -17.13
N PRO A 301 0.06 -11.76 -17.72
CA PRO A 301 -1.15 -12.47 -17.28
C PRO A 301 -0.93 -13.99 -17.20
N GLY A 302 -1.36 -14.60 -16.10
CA GLY A 302 -1.20 -16.02 -15.80
C GLY A 302 0.13 -16.41 -15.14
N ALA A 303 1.10 -15.50 -15.03
CA ALA A 303 2.40 -15.79 -14.43
C ALA A 303 2.28 -16.23 -12.95
N ASP A 304 3.17 -17.14 -12.57
CA ASP A 304 3.27 -17.69 -11.22
C ASP A 304 4.26 -16.88 -10.37
N PRO A 305 3.83 -16.30 -9.24
CA PRO A 305 4.72 -15.56 -8.35
C PRO A 305 5.92 -16.37 -7.84
N GLY A 306 5.71 -17.66 -7.55
CA GLY A 306 6.79 -18.55 -7.10
C GLY A 306 7.86 -18.80 -8.16
N GLU A 307 7.50 -18.87 -9.44
CA GLU A 307 8.47 -18.97 -10.53
C GLU A 307 9.33 -17.70 -10.62
N MET A 308 8.73 -16.52 -10.52
CA MET A 308 9.46 -15.25 -10.52
C MET A 308 10.40 -15.13 -9.32
N TRP A 309 9.93 -15.52 -8.13
CA TRP A 309 10.75 -15.57 -6.92
C TRP A 309 12.00 -16.46 -7.10
N ARG A 310 11.82 -17.68 -7.60
CA ARG A 310 12.94 -18.61 -7.84
C ARG A 310 13.90 -18.09 -8.90
N ALA A 311 13.38 -17.54 -10.01
CA ALA A 311 14.21 -17.01 -11.09
C ALA A 311 15.07 -15.83 -10.63
N ASN A 312 14.50 -14.88 -9.86
CA ASN A 312 15.25 -13.77 -9.27
C ASN A 312 16.37 -14.27 -8.34
N ASN A 313 16.07 -15.19 -7.44
CA ASN A 313 17.06 -15.72 -6.51
C ASN A 313 18.16 -16.56 -7.19
N GLN A 314 17.80 -17.34 -8.21
CA GLN A 314 18.79 -18.07 -9.01
C GLN A 314 19.72 -17.10 -9.75
N PHE A 315 19.18 -16.02 -10.31
CA PHE A 315 19.98 -14.98 -10.96
C PHE A 315 20.96 -14.31 -10.00
N LEU A 316 20.48 -13.84 -8.82
CA LEU A 316 21.32 -13.20 -7.81
C LEU A 316 22.44 -14.12 -7.32
N ALA A 317 22.12 -15.38 -7.01
CA ALA A 317 23.09 -16.38 -6.60
C ALA A 317 24.15 -16.64 -7.69
N GLY A 318 23.73 -16.71 -8.96
CA GLY A 318 24.64 -16.85 -10.11
C GLY A 318 25.62 -15.69 -10.31
N LYS A 319 25.26 -14.51 -9.79
CA LYS A 319 26.11 -13.29 -9.78
C LYS A 319 26.91 -13.14 -8.47
N GLY A 320 26.79 -14.05 -7.51
CA GLY A 320 27.50 -14.01 -6.22
C GLY A 320 26.89 -13.07 -5.18
N PHE A 321 25.64 -12.65 -5.37
CA PHE A 321 24.90 -11.85 -4.41
C PHE A 321 24.04 -12.70 -3.48
N LEU A 322 23.65 -12.13 -2.34
CA LEU A 322 22.77 -12.78 -1.38
C LEU A 322 21.38 -13.00 -2.00
N PRO A 323 20.70 -14.11 -1.67
CA PRO A 323 19.33 -14.32 -2.12
C PRO A 323 18.40 -13.27 -1.49
N GLU A 324 17.39 -12.88 -2.24
CA GLU A 324 16.32 -12.01 -1.75
C GLU A 324 15.42 -12.80 -0.78
N THR A 325 15.19 -12.25 0.39
CA THR A 325 14.35 -12.86 1.44
C THR A 325 13.08 -12.05 1.74
N ARG A 326 13.02 -10.81 1.25
CA ARG A 326 11.86 -9.92 1.39
C ARG A 326 10.82 -10.23 0.32
N ILE A 327 9.66 -9.62 0.41
CA ILE A 327 8.76 -9.45 -0.73
C ILE A 327 9.38 -8.36 -1.62
N TYR A 328 10.07 -8.75 -2.69
CA TYR A 328 10.83 -7.84 -3.55
C TYR A 328 10.04 -7.32 -4.76
N ALA A 329 8.83 -7.79 -4.91
CA ALA A 329 7.86 -7.26 -5.86
C ALA A 329 6.46 -7.59 -5.35
N HIS A 330 5.52 -6.66 -5.49
CA HIS A 330 4.16 -6.82 -5.00
C HIS A 330 3.18 -5.87 -5.68
N GLY A 331 1.90 -6.16 -5.55
CA GLY A 331 0.84 -5.23 -5.92
C GLY A 331 0.86 -3.98 -5.05
N GLN A 332 0.38 -2.88 -5.60
CA GLN A 332 0.10 -1.63 -4.89
C GLN A 332 -1.21 -1.00 -5.35
N GLY A 333 -1.85 -0.28 -4.45
CA GLY A 333 -3.10 0.43 -4.70
C GLY A 333 -3.45 1.30 -3.51
N TYR A 334 -4.54 1.01 -2.79
CA TYR A 334 -4.86 1.70 -1.53
C TYR A 334 -4.06 1.20 -0.33
N ASP A 335 -3.31 0.11 -0.48
CA ASP A 335 -2.33 -0.35 0.50
C ASP A 335 -0.92 -0.21 -0.07
N LEU A 336 0.07 0.03 0.81
CA LEU A 336 1.50 -0.02 0.48
C LEU A 336 1.85 -1.35 -0.21
N VAL A 337 1.32 -2.45 0.31
CA VAL A 337 1.52 -3.80 -0.20
C VAL A 337 0.17 -4.44 -0.42
N GLU A 338 -0.17 -4.72 -1.67
CA GLU A 338 -1.32 -5.51 -2.08
C GLU A 338 -0.87 -6.84 -2.71
N ARG A 339 -1.81 -7.76 -2.84
CA ARG A 339 -1.55 -8.99 -3.61
C ARG A 339 -1.54 -8.71 -5.12
N PRO A 340 -0.76 -9.51 -5.91
CA PRO A 340 0.09 -10.60 -5.44
C PRO A 340 1.39 -10.09 -4.82
N GLY A 341 1.86 -10.75 -3.73
CA GLY A 341 3.23 -10.62 -3.26
C GLY A 341 4.12 -11.65 -3.96
N ILE A 342 5.20 -11.23 -4.61
CA ILE A 342 6.05 -12.15 -5.36
C ILE A 342 6.89 -12.97 -4.39
N ARG A 343 6.36 -14.14 -4.04
CA ARG A 343 6.96 -15.14 -3.15
C ARG A 343 6.51 -16.54 -3.54
N GLU A 344 7.17 -17.55 -2.98
CA GLU A 344 6.87 -18.95 -3.27
C GLU A 344 5.48 -19.38 -2.75
N GLU A 345 5.00 -18.74 -1.68
CA GLU A 345 3.74 -19.06 -1.05
C GLU A 345 2.51 -18.41 -1.73
N GLU A 346 2.72 -17.41 -2.58
CA GLU A 346 1.62 -16.70 -3.23
C GLU A 346 0.87 -17.58 -4.24
N ARG A 347 -0.46 -17.54 -4.18
CA ARG A 347 -1.34 -18.33 -5.06
C ARG A 347 -2.09 -17.49 -6.10
N MET A 348 -2.20 -16.19 -5.86
CA MET A 348 -2.83 -15.28 -6.83
C MET A 348 -1.94 -15.14 -8.05
N LYS A 349 -2.47 -15.53 -9.21
CA LYS A 349 -1.77 -15.33 -10.49
C LYS A 349 -1.80 -13.86 -10.89
N VAL A 350 -0.75 -13.42 -11.59
CA VAL A 350 -0.72 -12.11 -12.21
C VAL A 350 -1.86 -11.98 -13.22
N LYS A 351 -2.53 -10.84 -13.22
CA LYS A 351 -3.61 -10.50 -14.16
C LYS A 351 -3.33 -9.15 -14.81
N GLU A 352 -3.91 -8.93 -15.98
CA GLU A 352 -3.90 -7.63 -16.64
C GLU A 352 -4.44 -6.53 -15.73
N ARG A 353 -3.93 -5.31 -15.85
CA ARG A 353 -4.30 -4.11 -15.08
C ARG A 353 -3.88 -4.13 -13.60
N MET A 354 -3.08 -5.09 -13.16
CA MET A 354 -2.42 -5.00 -11.86
C MET A 354 -1.31 -3.92 -11.90
N ASN A 355 -1.17 -3.17 -10.81
CA ASN A 355 -0.03 -2.28 -10.57
C ASN A 355 0.97 -3.01 -9.70
N ILE A 356 2.15 -3.29 -10.22
CA ILE A 356 3.19 -4.07 -9.53
C ILE A 356 4.44 -3.21 -9.36
N THR A 357 4.91 -3.04 -8.13
CA THR A 357 6.25 -2.54 -7.85
C THR A 357 7.27 -3.68 -7.90
N VAL A 358 8.46 -3.41 -8.42
CA VAL A 358 9.54 -4.40 -8.57
C VAL A 358 10.84 -3.79 -8.06
N HIS A 359 11.35 -4.30 -6.92
CA HIS A 359 12.46 -3.71 -6.19
C HIS A 359 13.50 -4.73 -5.66
N PRO A 360 14.13 -5.51 -6.57
CA PRO A 360 15.18 -6.44 -6.16
C PRO A 360 16.41 -5.70 -5.64
N THR A 361 17.18 -6.39 -4.79
CA THR A 361 18.42 -5.88 -4.25
C THR A 361 19.62 -6.67 -4.73
N ALA A 362 20.72 -5.99 -5.01
CA ALA A 362 22.04 -6.61 -5.08
C ALA A 362 22.78 -6.33 -3.76
N ALA A 363 22.87 -7.35 -2.91
CA ALA A 363 23.42 -7.21 -1.57
C ALA A 363 24.54 -8.21 -1.28
N THR A 364 25.58 -7.74 -0.59
CA THR A 364 26.66 -8.53 0.01
C THR A 364 26.92 -8.02 1.42
N ASN A 365 27.95 -8.51 2.08
CA ASN A 365 28.41 -7.96 3.34
C ASN A 365 29.10 -6.58 3.23
N LYS A 366 29.30 -6.05 2.02
CA LYS A 366 29.99 -4.77 1.74
C LYS A 366 29.16 -3.77 0.98
N VAL A 367 28.16 -4.23 0.23
CA VAL A 367 27.32 -3.39 -0.61
C VAL A 367 25.85 -3.76 -0.44
N TRP A 368 24.99 -2.78 -0.53
CA TRP A 368 23.55 -2.94 -0.66
C TRP A 368 23.05 -1.89 -1.65
N VAL A 369 22.52 -2.33 -2.76
CA VAL A 369 21.99 -1.47 -3.82
C VAL A 369 20.64 -2.02 -4.27
N TRP A 370 19.75 -1.16 -4.67
CA TRP A 370 18.46 -1.55 -5.20
C TRP A 370 17.99 -0.59 -6.30
N VAL A 371 17.04 -1.06 -7.05
CA VAL A 371 16.24 -0.26 -7.98
C VAL A 371 14.78 -0.60 -7.73
N CYS A 372 13.93 0.42 -7.64
CA CYS A 372 12.51 0.24 -7.36
C CYS A 372 11.67 1.10 -8.30
N ASP A 373 10.71 0.48 -8.97
CA ASP A 373 9.78 1.13 -9.89
C ASP A 373 8.48 0.34 -10.05
N ASN A 374 7.42 1.05 -10.45
CA ASN A 374 6.12 0.47 -10.72
C ASN A 374 5.86 0.24 -12.21
N TYR A 375 5.11 -0.82 -12.47
CA TYR A 375 4.70 -1.25 -13.80
C TYR A 375 3.22 -1.68 -13.78
N LEU A 376 2.49 -1.33 -14.82
CA LEU A 376 1.15 -1.88 -15.06
C LEU A 376 1.26 -3.16 -15.90
N ILE A 377 0.49 -4.16 -15.52
CA ILE A 377 0.40 -5.39 -16.33
C ILE A 377 -0.53 -5.13 -17.52
N THR A 378 -0.02 -5.43 -18.71
CA THR A 378 -0.77 -5.38 -19.98
C THR A 378 -1.24 -6.76 -20.39
N ASP A 379 -1.92 -6.87 -21.52
CA ASP A 379 -2.38 -8.14 -22.11
C ASP A 379 -1.25 -9.13 -22.40
N SER A 380 -0.04 -8.63 -22.66
CA SER A 380 1.10 -9.43 -23.13
C SER A 380 2.38 -9.32 -22.25
N GLY A 381 2.39 -8.48 -21.23
CA GLY A 381 3.57 -8.26 -20.38
C GLY A 381 3.40 -7.08 -19.45
N VAL A 382 4.36 -6.15 -19.45
CA VAL A 382 4.36 -4.95 -18.62
C VAL A 382 4.36 -3.68 -19.47
N SER A 383 3.79 -2.61 -18.93
CA SER A 383 3.91 -1.25 -19.49
C SER A 383 5.37 -0.78 -19.50
N PRO A 384 5.68 0.33 -20.16
CA PRO A 384 6.86 1.12 -19.79
C PRO A 384 6.84 1.45 -18.30
N CYS A 385 8.02 1.66 -17.71
CA CYS A 385 8.14 2.12 -16.33
C CYS A 385 7.25 3.35 -16.09
N LEU A 386 6.54 3.39 -14.98
CA LEU A 386 5.69 4.54 -14.65
C LEU A 386 6.51 5.76 -14.24
N HIS A 387 7.66 5.54 -13.60
CA HIS A 387 8.58 6.61 -13.22
C HIS A 387 9.47 7.04 -14.40
N LYS A 388 9.76 8.33 -14.47
CA LYS A 388 10.65 8.94 -15.47
C LYS A 388 12.08 9.12 -14.96
N THR A 389 12.27 9.10 -13.63
CA THR A 389 13.59 9.20 -13.00
C THR A 389 14.49 8.06 -13.46
N PRO A 390 15.66 8.33 -14.06
CA PRO A 390 16.55 7.29 -14.56
C PRO A 390 16.92 6.23 -13.52
N GLN A 391 17.12 4.99 -13.99
CA GLN A 391 17.65 3.89 -13.18
C GLN A 391 19.19 3.92 -13.22
N GLU A 392 19.77 4.81 -12.43
CA GLU A 392 21.22 5.00 -12.33
C GLU A 392 21.61 5.28 -10.88
N VAL A 393 22.89 5.14 -10.56
CA VAL A 393 23.47 5.71 -9.35
C VAL A 393 23.78 7.16 -9.65
N PHE A 394 23.15 8.08 -8.91
CA PHE A 394 23.33 9.51 -9.12
C PHE A 394 24.58 10.02 -8.45
N PRO A 395 25.60 10.53 -9.19
CA PRO A 395 26.72 11.28 -8.60
C PRO A 395 26.22 12.64 -8.08
N LEU A 396 26.65 13.03 -6.89
CA LEU A 396 26.29 14.29 -6.24
C LEU A 396 27.52 15.04 -5.75
#